data_4aec6521435298eaed8cc83ce23daff6
#
_entry.id   4aec6521435298eaed8cc83ce23daff6
#
_cell.length_a   1.000
_cell.length_b   1.000
_cell.length_c   1.000
_cell.angle_alpha   90.00
_cell.angle_beta   90.00
_cell.angle_gamma   90.00
#
_symmetry.space_group_name_H-M   'P 1'
#
loop_
_entity.id
_entity.type
_entity.pdbx_description
1 polymer ?
#
loop_
_entity_poly.entity_id
_entity_poly.type
_entity_poly.pdbx_seq_one_letter_code
_entity_poly.pdbx_strand_id
1 'polypeptide(L)'
;MALLELKGVSLLTNGVERVASVSASVDAGQLVAIVGPNGSGKSSLLGLMAGLLTPTRGSVLLDGRLVSSMGLRELACQRAWLGQSTPGADSFTVAEILNWGRSFVARETIDAPTAFDDVVEVFEVQDLMTARLHRLSGGQRQRAHLARIWLQGARITLLDEPDSSLDETGRSMLRGAVQACVRAGRTVVLVTHDRGWAMSEADLVWEVRAGRIVVG
;
A
#
# COMPACT_ATOMS: atom_id res chain seq x y z
N MET A 1 17.07 2.06 -10.85
CA MET A 1 17.20 3.33 -10.10
C MET A 1 16.12 3.33 -9.03
N ALA A 2 16.49 3.55 -7.78
CA ALA A 2 15.56 3.41 -6.67
C ALA A 2 14.40 4.40 -6.79
N LEU A 3 13.17 3.87 -6.74
CA LEU A 3 11.95 4.67 -6.70
C LEU A 3 11.69 5.18 -5.29
N LEU A 4 11.93 4.34 -4.27
CA LEU A 4 11.79 4.69 -2.86
C LEU A 4 13.08 4.36 -2.12
N GLU A 5 13.57 5.30 -1.31
CA GLU A 5 14.78 5.11 -0.52
C GLU A 5 14.54 5.47 0.96
N LEU A 6 15.03 4.63 1.84
CA LEU A 6 15.11 4.86 3.28
C LEU A 6 16.57 5.08 3.65
N LYS A 7 16.93 6.22 4.23
CA LYS A 7 18.32 6.57 4.60
C LYS A 7 18.44 6.73 6.10
N GLY A 8 18.88 5.69 6.81
CA GLY A 8 19.08 5.69 8.26
C GLY A 8 17.82 6.04 9.05
N VAL A 9 16.67 5.58 8.60
CA VAL A 9 15.36 5.98 9.13
C VAL A 9 15.12 5.38 10.50
N SER A 10 14.80 6.21 11.49
CA SER A 10 14.34 5.80 12.81
C SER A 10 13.03 6.47 13.17
N LEU A 11 12.20 5.76 13.94
CA LEU A 11 10.96 6.29 14.51
C LEU A 11 10.86 5.97 15.98
N LEU A 12 10.82 7.01 16.80
CA LEU A 12 10.54 6.92 18.22
C LEU A 12 9.11 7.41 18.50
N THR A 13 8.28 6.56 19.11
CA THR A 13 6.91 6.91 19.47
C THR A 13 6.67 6.56 20.95
N ASN A 14 6.30 7.56 21.76
CA ASN A 14 6.06 7.38 23.20
C ASN A 14 7.23 6.68 23.93
N GLY A 15 8.47 7.05 23.61
CA GLY A 15 9.68 6.44 24.19
C GLY A 15 10.05 5.06 23.67
N VAL A 16 9.29 4.49 22.74
CA VAL A 16 9.55 3.18 22.13
C VAL A 16 10.09 3.37 20.71
N GLU A 17 11.26 2.79 20.42
CA GLU A 17 11.83 2.78 19.07
C GLU A 17 11.08 1.76 18.21
N ARG A 18 10.22 2.25 17.32
CA ARG A 18 9.39 1.44 16.41
C ARG A 18 10.13 1.05 15.14
N VAL A 19 11.03 1.91 14.68
CA VAL A 19 11.92 1.68 13.53
C VAL A 19 13.31 2.15 13.95
N ALA A 20 14.34 1.34 13.70
CA ALA A 20 15.67 1.51 14.24
C ALA A 20 16.74 1.53 13.14
N SER A 21 17.09 2.74 12.67
CA SER A 21 18.16 3.00 11.70
C SER A 21 18.09 2.14 10.43
N VAL A 22 16.90 2.10 9.81
CA VAL A 22 16.67 1.33 8.58
C VAL A 22 17.20 2.08 7.36
N SER A 23 18.03 1.40 6.57
CA SER A 23 18.44 1.83 5.23
C SER A 23 18.10 0.73 4.24
N ALA A 24 17.26 1.05 3.26
CA ALA A 24 16.79 0.13 2.25
C ALA A 24 16.28 0.89 1.02
N SER A 25 16.15 0.21 -0.10
CA SER A 25 15.63 0.80 -1.33
C SER A 25 14.68 -0.15 -2.06
N VAL A 26 13.75 0.43 -2.81
CA VAL A 26 12.83 -0.28 -3.69
C VAL A 26 12.97 0.32 -5.07
N ASP A 27 13.26 -0.50 -6.07
CA ASP A 27 13.29 -0.08 -7.46
C ASP A 27 11.90 -0.01 -8.09
N ALA A 28 11.77 0.73 -9.19
CA ALA A 28 10.53 0.77 -9.93
C ALA A 28 10.16 -0.61 -10.49
N GLY A 29 8.87 -0.97 -10.41
CA GLY A 29 8.36 -2.23 -10.93
C GLY A 29 8.60 -3.45 -10.03
N GLN A 30 9.08 -3.27 -8.79
CA GLN A 30 9.28 -4.36 -7.83
C GLN A 30 8.06 -4.62 -6.96
N LEU A 31 7.89 -5.90 -6.60
CA LEU A 31 7.06 -6.36 -5.49
C LEU A 31 7.94 -6.60 -4.26
N VAL A 32 7.71 -5.82 -3.21
CA VAL A 32 8.41 -5.98 -1.92
C VAL A 32 7.42 -6.45 -0.86
N ALA A 33 7.70 -7.58 -0.24
CA ALA A 33 6.92 -8.09 0.88
C ALA A 33 7.63 -7.80 2.22
N ILE A 34 6.90 -7.23 3.17
CA ILE A 34 7.37 -6.99 4.53
C ILE A 34 6.70 -8.02 5.44
N VAL A 35 7.51 -8.88 6.05
CA VAL A 35 7.06 -9.92 6.98
C VAL A 35 7.70 -9.74 8.35
N GLY A 36 7.13 -10.39 9.36
CA GLY A 36 7.66 -10.36 10.74
C GLY A 36 6.57 -10.47 11.78
N PRO A 37 6.91 -10.65 13.06
CA PRO A 37 5.94 -10.78 14.15
C PRO A 37 5.11 -9.51 14.36
N ASN A 38 3.98 -9.65 15.06
CA ASN A 38 3.17 -8.49 15.46
C ASN A 38 3.99 -7.57 16.36
N GLY A 39 3.83 -6.25 16.18
CA GLY A 39 4.57 -5.25 16.94
C GLY A 39 6.04 -5.07 16.52
N SER A 40 6.54 -5.76 15.50
CA SER A 40 7.93 -5.62 15.05
C SER A 40 8.27 -4.30 14.35
N GLY A 41 7.28 -3.47 14.00
CA GLY A 41 7.47 -2.18 13.34
C GLY A 41 7.08 -2.13 11.86
N LYS A 42 6.50 -3.20 11.29
CA LYS A 42 6.10 -3.29 9.87
C LYS A 42 5.21 -2.14 9.41
N SER A 43 4.07 -1.93 10.09
CA SER A 43 3.13 -0.85 9.77
C SER A 43 3.74 0.54 9.98
N SER A 44 4.62 0.68 10.97
CA SER A 44 5.36 1.92 11.21
C SER A 44 6.35 2.21 10.07
N LEU A 45 7.08 1.19 9.61
CA LEU A 45 7.99 1.29 8.48
C LEU A 45 7.22 1.67 7.20
N LEU A 46 6.12 0.97 6.94
CA LEU A 46 5.26 1.25 5.79
C LEU A 46 4.63 2.66 5.88
N GLY A 47 4.22 3.10 7.08
CA GLY A 47 3.69 4.45 7.32
C GLY A 47 4.72 5.57 7.11
N LEU A 48 6.01 5.32 7.40
CA LEU A 48 7.11 6.22 7.06
C LEU A 48 7.31 6.32 5.54
N MET A 49 7.30 5.19 4.83
CA MET A 49 7.34 5.15 3.36
C MET A 49 6.18 5.92 2.74
N ALA A 50 5.00 5.80 3.34
CA ALA A 50 3.80 6.50 2.90
C ALA A 50 3.81 8.01 3.19
N GLY A 51 4.74 8.50 4.00
CA GLY A 51 4.75 9.89 4.45
C GLY A 51 3.62 10.24 5.42
N LEU A 52 3.01 9.23 6.05
CA LEU A 52 2.02 9.40 7.11
C LEU A 52 2.67 9.59 8.47
N LEU A 53 3.89 9.09 8.63
CA LEU A 53 4.71 9.27 9.81
C LEU A 53 5.97 10.02 9.40
N THR A 54 6.41 10.94 10.27
CA THR A 54 7.67 11.67 10.09
C THR A 54 8.78 10.93 10.83
N PRO A 55 9.89 10.60 10.18
CA PRO A 55 10.99 9.93 10.86
C PRO A 55 11.60 10.83 11.93
N THR A 56 11.99 10.26 13.08
CA THR A 56 12.71 10.96 14.14
C THR A 56 14.16 11.22 13.73
N ARG A 57 14.73 10.32 12.92
CA ARG A 57 16.07 10.44 12.31
C ARG A 57 16.05 9.85 10.91
N GLY A 58 17.00 10.30 10.08
CA GLY A 58 17.11 9.86 8.71
C GLY A 58 16.07 10.51 7.79
N SER A 59 15.90 9.95 6.60
CA SER A 59 15.00 10.51 5.59
C SER A 59 14.42 9.42 4.70
N VAL A 60 13.21 9.70 4.18
CA VAL A 60 12.54 8.89 3.15
C VAL A 60 12.49 9.72 1.87
N LEU A 61 12.95 9.14 0.77
CA LEU A 61 12.90 9.78 -0.54
C LEU A 61 12.00 8.95 -1.47
N LEU A 62 11.21 9.65 -2.27
CA LEU A 62 10.40 9.08 -3.35
C LEU A 62 10.83 9.80 -4.64
N ASP A 63 11.32 9.02 -5.61
CA ASP A 63 11.88 9.53 -6.86
C ASP A 63 12.96 10.61 -6.63
N GLY A 64 13.87 10.35 -5.68
CA GLY A 64 14.96 11.25 -5.28
C GLY A 64 14.55 12.48 -4.47
N ARG A 65 13.26 12.69 -4.21
CA ARG A 65 12.73 13.85 -3.45
C ARG A 65 12.31 13.43 -2.05
N LEU A 66 12.58 14.29 -1.07
CA LEU A 66 12.16 14.06 0.31
C LEU A 66 10.63 13.97 0.41
N VAL A 67 10.11 12.86 0.91
CA VAL A 67 8.66 12.65 1.14
C VAL A 67 8.08 13.73 2.05
N SER A 68 8.83 14.17 3.07
CA SER A 68 8.42 15.23 3.99
C SER A 68 8.31 16.63 3.36
N SER A 69 8.88 16.83 2.17
CA SER A 69 8.80 18.09 1.43
C SER A 69 7.67 18.12 0.39
N MET A 70 7.02 16.99 0.15
CA MET A 70 5.94 16.89 -0.82
C MET A 70 4.62 17.36 -0.21
N GLY A 71 3.83 18.10 -0.99
CA GLY A 71 2.45 18.44 -0.63
C GLY A 71 1.56 17.18 -0.65
N LEU A 72 0.51 17.17 0.17
CA LEU A 72 -0.41 16.00 0.29
C LEU A 72 -0.99 15.56 -1.06
N ARG A 73 -1.38 16.49 -1.91
CA ARG A 73 -1.93 16.18 -3.24
C ARG A 73 -0.87 15.59 -4.16
N GLU A 74 0.32 16.15 -4.18
CA GLU A 74 1.45 15.64 -4.95
C GLU A 74 1.80 14.21 -4.51
N LEU A 75 1.91 13.99 -3.21
CA LEU A 75 2.19 12.69 -2.65
C LEU A 75 1.09 11.67 -2.99
N ALA A 76 -0.19 12.07 -2.94
CA ALA A 76 -1.30 11.22 -3.33
C ALA A 76 -1.30 10.85 -4.82
N CYS A 77 -0.74 11.68 -5.70
CA CYS A 77 -0.54 11.32 -7.11
C CYS A 77 0.59 10.30 -7.32
N GLN A 78 1.59 10.28 -6.45
CA GLN A 78 2.76 9.42 -6.58
C GLN A 78 2.58 8.07 -5.88
N ARG A 79 1.88 8.04 -4.74
CA ARG A 79 1.70 6.82 -3.95
C ARG A 79 0.24 6.60 -3.57
N ALA A 80 -0.22 5.35 -3.65
CA ALA A 80 -1.47 4.88 -3.08
C ALA A 80 -1.21 4.21 -1.73
N TRP A 81 -2.12 4.36 -0.79
CA TRP A 81 -2.00 3.81 0.56
C TRP A 81 -3.27 3.11 1.01
N LEU A 82 -3.12 1.86 1.47
CA LEU A 82 -4.13 1.11 2.19
C LEU A 82 -3.60 0.76 3.58
N GLY A 83 -4.13 1.38 4.62
CA GLY A 83 -3.87 1.04 6.02
C GLY A 83 -4.92 0.09 6.58
N GLN A 84 -4.72 -0.35 7.82
CA GLN A 84 -5.64 -1.25 8.53
C GLN A 84 -7.04 -0.64 8.74
N SER A 85 -7.17 0.69 8.71
CA SER A 85 -8.46 1.37 8.81
C SER A 85 -8.45 2.65 7.97
N THR A 86 -9.65 3.03 7.50
CA THR A 86 -9.87 4.32 6.83
C THR A 86 -10.92 5.10 7.63
N PRO A 87 -10.50 5.87 8.66
CA PRO A 87 -11.44 6.58 9.52
C PRO A 87 -12.37 7.51 8.73
N GLY A 88 -13.65 7.51 9.08
CA GLY A 88 -14.65 8.40 8.47
C GLY A 88 -15.22 7.91 7.13
N ALA A 89 -14.71 6.82 6.56
CA ALA A 89 -15.22 6.30 5.29
C ALA A 89 -16.54 5.53 5.43
N ASP A 90 -16.91 5.10 6.62
CA ASP A 90 -18.03 4.18 6.88
C ASP A 90 -19.39 4.67 6.39
N SER A 91 -19.62 5.97 6.34
CA SER A 91 -20.89 6.58 5.90
C SER A 91 -21.02 6.72 4.38
N PHE A 92 -19.94 6.57 3.64
CA PHE A 92 -19.93 6.71 2.17
C PHE A 92 -20.32 5.41 1.49
N THR A 93 -20.85 5.54 0.28
CA THR A 93 -21.12 4.39 -0.61
C THR A 93 -19.86 3.91 -1.28
N VAL A 94 -19.87 2.69 -1.81
CA VAL A 94 -18.76 2.16 -2.61
C VAL A 94 -18.48 3.08 -3.80
N ALA A 95 -19.48 3.52 -4.54
CA ALA A 95 -19.31 4.43 -5.68
C ALA A 95 -18.59 5.73 -5.29
N GLU A 96 -18.92 6.29 -4.13
CA GLU A 96 -18.29 7.53 -3.64
C GLU A 96 -16.81 7.32 -3.34
N ILE A 97 -16.44 6.23 -2.63
CA ILE A 97 -15.03 5.97 -2.33
C ILE A 97 -14.22 5.60 -3.58
N LEU A 98 -14.79 4.92 -4.55
CA LEU A 98 -14.14 4.64 -5.81
C LEU A 98 -13.84 5.94 -6.59
N ASN A 99 -14.79 6.90 -6.58
CA ASN A 99 -14.56 8.21 -7.17
C ASN A 99 -13.45 9.00 -6.47
N TRP A 100 -13.23 8.81 -5.15
CA TRP A 100 -12.07 9.41 -4.49
C TRP A 100 -10.77 8.87 -5.06
N GLY A 101 -10.67 7.55 -5.31
CA GLY A 101 -9.49 6.97 -5.97
C GLY A 101 -9.17 7.69 -7.28
N ARG A 102 -10.16 7.89 -8.14
CA ARG A 102 -10.01 8.58 -9.43
C ARG A 102 -9.61 10.06 -9.32
N SER A 103 -9.89 10.71 -8.21
CA SER A 103 -9.60 12.15 -8.03
C SER A 103 -8.09 12.46 -7.96
N PHE A 104 -7.26 11.45 -7.77
CA PHE A 104 -5.80 11.58 -7.62
C PHE A 104 -5.02 11.00 -8.81
N VAL A 105 -5.69 10.55 -9.87
CA VAL A 105 -5.01 10.05 -11.06
C VAL A 105 -4.14 11.17 -11.64
N ALA A 106 -2.83 10.95 -11.69
CA ALA A 106 -1.92 11.86 -12.33
C ALA A 106 -2.24 11.90 -13.83
N ARG A 107 -2.32 13.10 -14.41
CA ARG A 107 -2.60 13.29 -15.86
C ARG A 107 -1.54 12.67 -16.77
N GLU A 108 -0.42 12.23 -16.23
CA GLU A 108 0.76 11.70 -16.93
C GLU A 108 1.04 10.22 -16.56
N THR A 109 0.11 9.51 -15.96
CA THR A 109 0.36 8.11 -15.62
C THR A 109 0.37 7.25 -16.86
N ILE A 110 1.59 6.73 -17.10
CA ILE A 110 1.95 5.64 -17.99
C ILE A 110 0.82 4.58 -18.09
N ASP A 111 0.46 4.29 -19.32
CA ASP A 111 -0.32 3.18 -19.88
C ASP A 111 -0.60 1.98 -18.96
N ALA A 112 -1.40 2.17 -17.93
CA ALA A 112 -2.10 1.06 -17.35
C ALA A 112 -3.56 1.47 -17.27
N PRO A 113 -4.44 0.81 -17.99
CA PRO A 113 -5.86 1.05 -17.88
C PRO A 113 -6.28 0.56 -16.50
N THR A 114 -6.34 1.49 -15.58
CA THR A 114 -7.26 1.38 -14.50
C THR A 114 -8.59 1.91 -15.04
N ALA A 115 -9.05 1.32 -16.14
CA ALA A 115 -10.42 1.56 -16.58
C ALA A 115 -11.30 1.26 -15.38
N PHE A 116 -12.21 2.15 -15.11
CA PHE A 116 -13.09 2.05 -13.93
C PHE A 116 -13.78 0.68 -13.91
N ASP A 117 -14.29 0.25 -15.07
CA ASP A 117 -15.04 -0.98 -15.22
C ASP A 117 -14.15 -2.22 -14.98
N ASP A 118 -12.91 -2.22 -15.45
CA ASP A 118 -11.95 -3.31 -15.21
C ASP A 118 -11.67 -3.47 -13.71
N VAL A 119 -11.48 -2.36 -12.99
CA VAL A 119 -11.23 -2.41 -11.54
C VAL A 119 -12.47 -2.87 -10.79
N VAL A 120 -13.65 -2.41 -11.19
CA VAL A 120 -14.93 -2.83 -10.59
C VAL A 120 -15.14 -4.33 -10.79
N GLU A 121 -14.81 -4.85 -11.97
CA GLU A 121 -14.90 -6.30 -12.29
C GLU A 121 -13.86 -7.09 -11.49
N VAL A 122 -12.57 -6.71 -11.54
CA VAL A 122 -11.48 -7.41 -10.84
C VAL A 122 -11.76 -7.55 -9.35
N PHE A 123 -12.28 -6.50 -8.70
CA PHE A 123 -12.57 -6.53 -7.26
C PHE A 123 -14.01 -6.94 -6.94
N GLU A 124 -14.80 -7.32 -7.94
CA GLU A 124 -16.20 -7.79 -7.81
C GLU A 124 -17.03 -6.87 -6.93
N VAL A 125 -17.02 -5.58 -7.23
CA VAL A 125 -17.74 -4.55 -6.43
C VAL A 125 -18.92 -3.92 -7.17
N GLN A 126 -19.28 -4.37 -8.37
CA GLN A 126 -20.37 -3.85 -9.19
C GLN A 126 -21.70 -3.84 -8.47
N ASP A 127 -22.07 -4.93 -7.80
CA ASP A 127 -23.34 -5.06 -7.08
C ASP A 127 -23.35 -4.30 -5.73
N LEU A 128 -22.19 -3.80 -5.31
CA LEU A 128 -21.99 -3.10 -4.04
C LEU A 128 -22.03 -1.58 -4.18
N MET A 129 -22.09 -1.04 -5.39
CA MET A 129 -21.85 0.40 -5.69
C MET A 129 -22.74 1.35 -4.87
N THR A 130 -23.99 0.99 -4.64
CA THR A 130 -24.95 1.82 -3.87
C THR A 130 -24.93 1.54 -2.37
N ALA A 131 -24.25 0.47 -1.94
CA ALA A 131 -24.16 0.10 -0.55
C ALA A 131 -23.20 1.01 0.23
N ARG A 132 -23.56 1.36 1.46
CA ARG A 132 -22.66 2.08 2.38
C ARG A 132 -21.68 1.14 3.01
N LEU A 133 -20.42 1.59 3.21
CA LEU A 133 -19.33 0.74 3.72
C LEU A 133 -19.64 0.06 5.05
N HIS A 134 -20.33 0.74 5.98
CA HIS A 134 -20.69 0.13 7.26
C HIS A 134 -21.69 -1.04 7.16
N ARG A 135 -22.37 -1.20 6.01
CA ARG A 135 -23.32 -2.31 5.76
C ARG A 135 -22.66 -3.52 5.10
N LEU A 136 -21.40 -3.38 4.67
CA LEU A 136 -20.68 -4.44 3.99
C LEU A 136 -20.04 -5.41 4.99
N SER A 137 -19.90 -6.67 4.58
CA SER A 137 -19.02 -7.60 5.29
C SER A 137 -17.56 -7.11 5.30
N GLY A 138 -16.72 -7.65 6.16
CA GLY A 138 -15.29 -7.29 6.21
C GLY A 138 -14.61 -7.48 4.87
N GLY A 139 -14.83 -8.62 4.20
CA GLY A 139 -14.26 -8.92 2.89
C GLY A 139 -14.78 -8.00 1.77
N GLN A 140 -16.09 -7.72 1.75
CA GLN A 140 -16.67 -6.78 0.77
C GLN A 140 -16.10 -5.37 0.94
N ARG A 141 -15.98 -4.90 2.19
CA ARG A 141 -15.38 -3.60 2.51
C ARG A 141 -13.92 -3.54 2.08
N GLN A 142 -13.17 -4.60 2.33
CA GLN A 142 -11.77 -4.70 1.93
C GLN A 142 -11.61 -4.64 0.41
N ARG A 143 -12.45 -5.38 -0.35
CA ARG A 143 -12.48 -5.33 -1.82
C ARG A 143 -12.78 -3.92 -2.33
N ALA A 144 -13.75 -3.21 -1.74
CA ALA A 144 -14.04 -1.83 -2.10
C ALA A 144 -12.87 -0.87 -1.85
N HIS A 145 -12.16 -1.02 -0.72
CA HIS A 145 -10.96 -0.23 -0.44
C HIS A 145 -9.80 -0.57 -1.40
N LEU A 146 -9.61 -1.83 -1.75
CA LEU A 146 -8.63 -2.24 -2.75
C LEU A 146 -8.96 -1.63 -4.12
N ALA A 147 -10.21 -1.73 -4.58
CA ALA A 147 -10.66 -1.10 -5.81
C ALA A 147 -10.35 0.40 -5.85
N ARG A 148 -10.63 1.12 -4.75
CA ARG A 148 -10.29 2.55 -4.61
C ARG A 148 -8.80 2.81 -4.81
N ILE A 149 -7.94 1.99 -4.19
CA ILE A 149 -6.47 2.12 -4.29
C ILE A 149 -5.99 1.87 -5.71
N TRP A 150 -6.53 0.84 -6.38
CA TRP A 150 -6.20 0.54 -7.77
C TRP A 150 -6.60 1.64 -8.73
N LEU A 151 -7.78 2.26 -8.53
CA LEU A 151 -8.26 3.40 -9.32
C LEU A 151 -7.38 4.66 -9.16
N GLN A 152 -6.62 4.77 -8.09
CA GLN A 152 -5.69 5.89 -7.88
C GLN A 152 -4.54 5.88 -8.90
N GLY A 153 -4.16 4.71 -9.41
CA GLY A 153 -3.18 4.58 -10.48
C GLY A 153 -1.78 5.07 -10.12
N ALA A 154 -1.40 5.10 -8.86
CA ALA A 154 -0.12 5.62 -8.37
C ALA A 154 1.06 4.76 -8.83
N ARG A 155 2.26 5.36 -8.92
CA ARG A 155 3.51 4.67 -9.28
C ARG A 155 3.93 3.64 -8.24
N ILE A 156 3.63 3.89 -6.96
CA ILE A 156 3.86 2.95 -5.86
C ILE A 156 2.59 2.75 -5.05
N THR A 157 2.28 1.49 -4.76
CA THR A 157 1.15 1.10 -3.92
C THR A 157 1.67 0.47 -2.64
N LEU A 158 1.24 1.01 -1.50
CA LEU A 158 1.65 0.59 -0.16
C LEU A 158 0.44 -0.03 0.55
N LEU A 159 0.54 -1.31 0.93
CA LEU A 159 -0.57 -2.09 1.47
C LEU A 159 -0.22 -2.65 2.85
N ASP A 160 -1.01 -2.31 3.86
CA ASP A 160 -0.83 -2.83 5.23
C ASP A 160 -1.85 -3.94 5.51
N GLU A 161 -1.41 -5.19 5.49
CA GLU A 161 -2.21 -6.41 5.70
C GLU A 161 -3.49 -6.46 4.82
N PRO A 162 -3.35 -6.30 3.49
CA PRO A 162 -4.50 -6.18 2.58
C PRO A 162 -5.35 -7.46 2.51
N ASP A 163 -4.81 -8.58 2.94
CA ASP A 163 -5.38 -9.93 2.89
C ASP A 163 -6.10 -10.34 4.19
N SER A 164 -6.02 -9.55 5.26
CA SER A 164 -6.47 -9.93 6.61
C SER A 164 -7.97 -10.24 6.73
N SER A 165 -8.81 -9.62 5.93
CA SER A 165 -10.27 -9.79 5.95
C SER A 165 -10.82 -10.53 4.73
N LEU A 166 -9.95 -11.04 3.86
CA LEU A 166 -10.32 -11.74 2.63
C LEU A 166 -10.38 -13.25 2.84
N ASP A 167 -11.37 -13.88 2.22
CA ASP A 167 -11.42 -15.32 2.02
C ASP A 167 -10.40 -15.77 0.95
N GLU A 168 -10.31 -17.05 0.65
CA GLU A 168 -9.32 -17.56 -0.29
C GLU A 168 -9.53 -17.01 -1.71
N THR A 169 -10.78 -16.85 -2.15
CA THR A 169 -11.10 -16.22 -3.43
C THR A 169 -10.62 -14.78 -3.47
N GLY A 170 -10.90 -14.00 -2.44
CA GLY A 170 -10.45 -12.62 -2.31
C GLY A 170 -8.92 -12.49 -2.25
N ARG A 171 -8.22 -13.43 -1.59
CA ARG A 171 -6.75 -13.48 -1.60
C ARG A 171 -6.20 -13.78 -2.98
N SER A 172 -6.78 -14.75 -3.70
CA SER A 172 -6.38 -15.07 -5.07
C SER A 172 -6.55 -13.87 -6.01
N MET A 173 -7.69 -13.17 -5.91
CA MET A 173 -7.97 -11.94 -6.63
C MET A 173 -6.91 -10.86 -6.31
N LEU A 174 -6.61 -10.63 -5.03
CA LEU A 174 -5.59 -9.65 -4.61
C LEU A 174 -4.21 -9.99 -5.20
N ARG A 175 -3.79 -11.25 -5.13
CA ARG A 175 -2.51 -11.71 -5.72
C ARG A 175 -2.48 -11.44 -7.21
N GLY A 176 -3.54 -11.80 -7.95
CA GLY A 176 -3.66 -11.52 -9.39
C GLY A 176 -3.56 -10.03 -9.70
N ALA A 177 -4.23 -9.17 -8.94
CA ALA A 177 -4.20 -7.72 -9.10
C ALA A 177 -2.81 -7.14 -8.80
N VAL A 178 -2.12 -7.61 -7.75
CA VAL A 178 -0.74 -7.20 -7.41
C VAL A 178 0.21 -7.58 -8.55
N GLN A 179 0.15 -8.82 -9.03
CA GLN A 179 0.99 -9.29 -10.14
C GLN A 179 0.74 -8.51 -11.43
N ALA A 180 -0.52 -8.17 -11.73
CA ALA A 180 -0.86 -7.34 -12.88
C ALA A 180 -0.25 -5.94 -12.77
N CYS A 181 -0.28 -5.32 -11.57
CA CYS A 181 0.37 -4.03 -11.31
C CYS A 181 1.87 -4.08 -11.57
N VAL A 182 2.56 -5.11 -11.04
CA VAL A 182 4.01 -5.26 -11.18
C VAL A 182 4.39 -5.50 -12.64
N ARG A 183 3.65 -6.38 -13.35
CA ARG A 183 3.86 -6.57 -14.80
C ARG A 183 3.64 -5.31 -15.63
N ALA A 184 2.79 -4.40 -15.18
CA ALA A 184 2.59 -3.08 -15.77
C ALA A 184 3.65 -2.05 -15.34
N GLY A 185 4.75 -2.47 -14.69
CA GLY A 185 5.85 -1.60 -14.25
C GLY A 185 5.55 -0.76 -13.01
N ARG A 186 4.45 -1.02 -12.30
CA ARG A 186 4.15 -0.35 -11.03
C ARG A 186 4.82 -1.07 -9.86
N THR A 187 5.14 -0.33 -8.83
CA THR A 187 5.79 -0.86 -7.63
C THR A 187 4.75 -1.15 -6.55
N VAL A 188 4.88 -2.29 -5.89
CA VAL A 188 4.01 -2.64 -4.76
C VAL A 188 4.88 -2.99 -3.55
N VAL A 189 4.58 -2.39 -2.41
CA VAL A 189 5.14 -2.79 -1.11
C VAL A 189 3.98 -3.21 -0.22
N LEU A 190 4.02 -4.42 0.29
CA LEU A 190 2.95 -4.94 1.12
C LEU A 190 3.46 -5.56 2.42
N VAL A 191 2.74 -5.35 3.49
CA VAL A 191 2.87 -6.10 4.73
C VAL A 191 1.92 -7.28 4.67
N THR A 192 2.42 -8.48 4.91
CA THR A 192 1.58 -9.69 4.94
C THR A 192 2.05 -10.68 5.99
N HIS A 193 1.14 -11.51 6.47
CA HIS A 193 1.44 -12.68 7.29
C HIS A 193 1.62 -13.95 6.45
N ASP A 194 1.28 -13.92 5.18
CA ASP A 194 1.46 -15.05 4.27
C ASP A 194 2.91 -15.12 3.77
N ARG A 195 3.74 -15.82 4.53
CA ARG A 195 5.14 -16.06 4.17
C ARG A 195 5.29 -16.88 2.88
N GLY A 196 4.34 -17.78 2.62
CA GLY A 196 4.35 -18.60 1.41
C GLY A 196 4.23 -17.72 0.17
N TRP A 197 3.25 -16.83 0.16
CA TRP A 197 3.08 -15.84 -0.91
C TRP A 197 4.30 -14.91 -1.03
N ALA A 198 4.76 -14.34 0.09
CA ALA A 198 5.91 -13.45 0.08
C ALA A 198 7.14 -14.09 -0.57
N MET A 199 7.48 -15.33 -0.18
CA MET A 199 8.67 -16.03 -0.66
C MET A 199 8.55 -16.55 -2.11
N SER A 200 7.32 -16.79 -2.59
CA SER A 200 7.12 -17.33 -3.96
C SER A 200 7.00 -16.25 -5.04
N GLU A 201 6.52 -15.04 -4.68
CA GLU A 201 6.12 -14.05 -5.68
C GLU A 201 6.79 -12.68 -5.52
N ALA A 202 7.34 -12.33 -4.34
CA ALA A 202 7.99 -11.04 -4.16
C ALA A 202 9.43 -11.05 -4.68
N ASP A 203 9.84 -9.94 -5.32
CA ASP A 203 11.21 -9.72 -5.74
C ASP A 203 12.16 -9.53 -4.55
N LEU A 204 11.64 -8.91 -3.48
CA LEU A 204 12.36 -8.71 -2.22
C LEU A 204 11.45 -9.05 -1.04
N VAL A 205 12.02 -9.73 -0.04
CA VAL A 205 11.32 -10.02 1.22
C VAL A 205 12.08 -9.40 2.38
N TRP A 206 11.50 -8.38 3.00
CA TRP A 206 12.07 -7.76 4.20
C TRP A 206 11.49 -8.38 5.46
N GLU A 207 12.30 -9.12 6.18
CA GLU A 207 11.93 -9.60 7.50
C GLU A 207 12.22 -8.50 8.54
N VAL A 208 11.17 -7.99 9.20
CA VAL A 208 11.30 -6.95 10.21
C VAL A 208 11.23 -7.57 11.61
N ARG A 209 12.28 -7.31 12.42
CA ARG A 209 12.34 -7.69 13.84
C ARG A 209 12.84 -6.52 14.67
N ALA A 210 12.14 -6.19 15.74
CA ALA A 210 12.49 -5.09 16.66
C ALA A 210 12.86 -3.79 15.92
N GLY A 211 12.06 -3.41 14.92
CA GLY A 211 12.23 -2.17 14.15
C GLY A 211 13.35 -2.20 13.11
N ARG A 212 14.00 -3.33 12.86
CA ARG A 212 15.11 -3.49 11.89
C ARG A 212 14.73 -4.46 10.79
N ILE A 213 15.23 -4.22 9.58
CA ILE A 213 15.23 -5.22 8.51
C ILE A 213 16.40 -6.17 8.79
N VAL A 214 16.12 -7.47 8.97
CA VAL A 214 17.14 -8.50 9.29
C VAL A 214 17.45 -9.39 8.10
N VAL A 215 16.57 -9.44 7.11
CA VAL A 215 16.74 -10.12 5.82
C VAL A 215 16.13 -9.24 4.74
N GLY A 216 16.80 -9.08 3.65
CA GLY A 216 16.37 -8.28 2.50
C GLY A 216 17.01 -8.79 1.22
#